data_57c09a37954f5e4d6acb053e18b9c5fb
#
_entry.id   57c09a37954f5e4d6acb053e18b9c5fb
#
_cell.length_a   1.000
_cell.length_b   1.000
_cell.length_c   1.000
_cell.angle_alpha   90.00
_cell.angle_beta   90.00
_cell.angle_gamma   90.00
#
_symmetry.space_group_name_H-M   'P 1'
#
loop_
_entity.id
_entity.type
_entity.pdbx_description
1 polymer ?
#
loop_
_entity_poly.entity_id
_entity_poly.type
_entity_poly.pdbx_seq_one_letter_code
_entity_poly.pdbx_strand_id
1 'polypeptide(L)'
;PAPTKNAAYKLLVDKSLEAPLLTDKLLRDILTEEITAGNIDESTLASLSDNKKRYDVYEELLKMGSVGYFVGEDRIVSLLNKYQFYAYYSEPVEITDAAKETLKIINRKVSISQFFDLFLDGMSLASIYFLAAIGLAITFGVMRVINMAHGEFIMMGAYTGYIVQLIIPNYTLSIILAIPLAFVATFLAGVILERLVIRKLYRRPLETLLATFGISIALQQLTKNIFGTQARPLTSPEWLDGALIINEVISISWIRVAIFFLSILFLIVLIYLSQDHLEQ
;
A
#
# COMPACT_ATOMS: atom_id res chain seq x y z
N PRO A 1 7.83 -19.38 35.16
CA PRO A 1 8.99 -18.60 34.75
C PRO A 1 9.13 -18.70 33.22
N ALA A 2 9.43 -17.59 32.59
CA ALA A 2 9.67 -17.60 31.16
C ALA A 2 10.83 -18.55 30.83
N PRO A 3 10.77 -19.32 29.73
CA PRO A 3 11.85 -20.19 29.35
C PRO A 3 13.12 -19.37 29.08
N THR A 4 14.28 -19.93 29.40
CA THR A 4 15.56 -19.32 29.03
C THR A 4 15.65 -19.20 27.50
N LYS A 5 16.43 -18.24 26.98
CA LYS A 5 16.60 -18.05 25.54
C LYS A 5 16.93 -19.36 24.80
N ASN A 6 17.82 -20.13 25.32
CA ASN A 6 18.23 -21.41 24.74
C ASN A 6 17.12 -22.47 24.80
N ALA A 7 16.35 -22.51 25.90
CA ALA A 7 15.21 -23.42 26.01
C ALA A 7 14.09 -23.06 25.01
N ALA A 8 13.83 -21.77 24.85
CA ALA A 8 12.86 -21.28 23.86
C ALA A 8 13.30 -21.60 22.43
N TYR A 9 14.60 -21.41 22.13
CA TYR A 9 15.14 -21.74 20.81
C TYR A 9 15.08 -23.25 20.52
N LYS A 10 15.41 -24.07 21.53
CA LYS A 10 15.31 -25.54 21.42
C LYS A 10 13.89 -25.98 21.03
N LEU A 11 12.84 -25.35 21.58
CA LEU A 11 11.46 -25.65 21.21
C LEU A 11 11.17 -25.35 19.71
N LEU A 12 11.79 -24.34 19.14
CA LEU A 12 11.66 -24.05 17.71
C LEU A 12 12.34 -25.11 16.85
N VAL A 13 13.52 -25.56 17.26
CA VAL A 13 14.26 -26.64 16.59
C VAL A 13 13.50 -27.97 16.68
N ASP A 14 12.99 -28.33 17.86
CA ASP A 14 12.20 -29.55 18.08
C ASP A 14 10.93 -29.61 17.26
N LYS A 15 10.38 -28.40 16.92
CA LYS A 15 9.21 -28.26 16.01
C LYS A 15 9.58 -28.11 14.55
N SER A 16 10.85 -28.21 14.18
CA SER A 16 11.38 -28.02 12.82
C SER A 16 11.02 -26.63 12.22
N LEU A 17 10.85 -25.62 13.06
CA LEU A 17 10.56 -24.24 12.62
C LEU A 17 11.84 -23.46 12.33
N GLU A 18 12.93 -23.80 12.97
CA GLU A 18 14.24 -23.19 12.76
C GLU A 18 15.34 -24.25 12.73
N ALA A 19 16.50 -23.91 12.12
CA ALA A 19 17.63 -24.82 12.04
C ALA A 19 18.32 -25.01 13.41
N PRO A 20 19.03 -26.10 13.62
CA PRO A 20 19.74 -26.32 14.85
C PRO A 20 20.82 -25.26 15.15
N LEU A 21 21.15 -25.07 16.44
CA LEU A 21 22.13 -24.09 16.87
C LEU A 21 23.54 -24.57 16.56
N LEU A 22 24.37 -23.69 16.00
CA LEU A 22 25.79 -23.90 15.82
C LEU A 22 26.51 -23.61 17.14
N THR A 23 26.79 -24.66 17.90
CA THR A 23 27.61 -24.55 19.12
C THR A 23 29.09 -24.71 18.78
N ASP A 24 29.98 -24.15 19.62
CA ASP A 24 31.45 -24.31 19.44
C ASP A 24 31.88 -25.77 19.36
N LYS A 25 31.22 -26.67 20.06
CA LYS A 25 31.48 -28.12 19.99
C LYS A 25 31.08 -28.65 18.62
N LEU A 26 29.87 -28.39 18.17
CA LEU A 26 29.36 -28.83 16.87
C LEU A 26 30.20 -28.25 15.71
N LEU A 27 30.60 -26.98 15.81
CA LEU A 27 31.51 -26.37 14.84
C LEU A 27 32.85 -27.09 14.73
N ARG A 28 33.44 -27.49 15.87
CA ARG A 28 34.69 -28.27 15.88
C ARG A 28 34.49 -29.68 15.31
N ASP A 29 33.37 -30.32 15.65
CA ASP A 29 33.05 -31.66 15.14
C ASP A 29 32.89 -31.64 13.61
N ILE A 30 32.16 -30.68 13.06
CA ILE A 30 32.00 -30.47 11.62
C ILE A 30 33.35 -30.21 10.94
N LEU A 31 34.15 -29.28 11.48
CA LEU A 31 35.43 -28.96 10.87
C LEU A 31 36.40 -30.16 10.94
N THR A 32 36.35 -30.98 12.00
CA THR A 32 37.17 -32.20 12.11
C THR A 32 36.74 -33.23 11.07
N GLU A 33 35.46 -33.38 10.81
CA GLU A 33 34.92 -34.27 9.79
C GLU A 33 35.33 -33.81 8.39
N GLU A 34 35.27 -32.51 8.08
CA GLU A 34 35.67 -31.92 6.80
C GLU A 34 37.19 -31.95 6.57
N ILE A 35 38.00 -31.86 7.68
CA ILE A 35 39.45 -32.09 7.62
C ILE A 35 39.73 -33.56 7.24
N THR A 36 39.04 -34.50 7.88
CA THR A 36 39.21 -35.92 7.61
C THR A 36 38.78 -36.28 6.19
N ALA A 37 37.76 -35.59 5.64
CA ALA A 37 37.31 -35.73 4.27
C ALA A 37 38.24 -35.08 3.24
N GLY A 38 39.25 -34.30 3.66
CA GLY A 38 40.20 -33.64 2.79
C GLY A 38 39.67 -32.37 2.10
N ASN A 39 38.59 -31.82 2.60
CA ASN A 39 37.94 -30.59 2.06
C ASN A 39 38.56 -29.29 2.60
N ILE A 40 39.47 -29.39 3.55
CA ILE A 40 40.19 -28.26 4.19
C ILE A 40 41.69 -28.41 3.97
N ASP A 41 42.32 -27.39 3.37
CA ASP A 41 43.75 -27.36 3.10
C ASP A 41 44.60 -27.31 4.40
N GLU A 42 45.75 -27.98 4.39
CA GLU A 42 46.70 -27.99 5.53
C GLU A 42 47.14 -26.59 5.99
N SER A 43 47.21 -25.63 5.07
CA SER A 43 47.53 -24.23 5.36
C SER A 43 46.46 -23.54 6.24
N THR A 44 45.22 -23.98 6.16
CA THR A 44 44.07 -23.45 6.92
C THR A 44 44.02 -24.06 8.33
N LEU A 45 44.54 -25.26 8.52
CA LEU A 45 44.54 -25.97 9.80
C LEU A 45 45.21 -25.17 10.93
N ALA A 46 46.36 -24.53 10.67
CA ALA A 46 47.04 -23.68 11.64
C ALA A 46 46.21 -22.47 12.12
N SER A 47 45.28 -22.03 11.30
CA SER A 47 44.41 -20.89 11.59
C SER A 47 43.18 -21.26 12.43
N LEU A 48 42.81 -22.53 12.51
CA LEU A 48 41.63 -23.02 13.24
C LEU A 48 41.75 -22.97 14.78
N SER A 49 42.86 -22.50 15.30
CA SER A 49 43.03 -22.21 16.74
C SER A 49 42.15 -21.00 17.17
N ASP A 50 41.86 -20.07 16.25
CA ASP A 50 41.03 -18.88 16.49
C ASP A 50 39.55 -19.16 16.20
N ASN A 51 38.66 -18.83 17.14
CA ASN A 51 37.22 -19.00 16.99
C ASN A 51 36.67 -18.28 15.78
N LYS A 52 37.09 -17.03 15.52
CA LYS A 52 36.62 -16.24 14.40
C LYS A 52 36.93 -16.93 13.07
N LYS A 53 38.14 -17.41 12.92
CA LYS A 53 38.56 -18.09 11.69
C LYS A 53 37.84 -19.43 11.47
N ARG A 54 37.40 -20.11 12.55
CA ARG A 54 36.56 -21.31 12.41
C ARG A 54 35.20 -20.99 11.82
N TYR A 55 34.60 -19.87 12.22
CA TYR A 55 33.33 -19.41 11.63
C TYR A 55 33.51 -19.02 10.16
N ASP A 56 34.61 -18.32 9.82
CA ASP A 56 34.89 -17.94 8.44
C ASP A 56 35.02 -19.17 7.53
N VAL A 57 35.75 -20.20 7.96
CA VAL A 57 35.89 -21.47 7.22
C VAL A 57 34.57 -22.22 7.13
N TYR A 58 33.76 -22.23 8.18
CA TYR A 58 32.42 -22.82 8.13
C TYR A 58 31.51 -22.11 7.10
N GLU A 59 31.56 -20.78 7.02
CA GLU A 59 30.80 -20.03 6.01
C GLU A 59 31.26 -20.36 4.59
N GLU A 60 32.53 -20.60 4.35
CA GLU A 60 33.03 -21.04 3.04
C GLU A 60 32.53 -22.44 2.69
N LEU A 61 32.60 -23.38 3.62
CA LEU A 61 32.08 -24.75 3.45
C LEU A 61 30.56 -24.75 3.19
N LEU A 62 29.83 -23.88 3.88
CA LEU A 62 28.40 -23.70 3.67
C LEU A 62 28.09 -23.19 2.25
N LYS A 63 28.88 -22.24 1.73
CA LYS A 63 28.75 -21.74 0.34
C LYS A 63 29.07 -22.82 -0.70
N MET A 64 30.00 -23.73 -0.37
CA MET A 64 30.33 -24.88 -1.21
C MET A 64 29.27 -25.99 -1.15
N GLY A 65 28.35 -25.92 -0.18
CA GLY A 65 27.31 -26.94 0.01
C GLY A 65 27.79 -28.21 0.68
N SER A 66 29.00 -28.22 1.27
CA SER A 66 29.58 -29.38 1.94
C SER A 66 28.97 -29.62 3.32
N VAL A 67 28.52 -28.59 3.99
CA VAL A 67 27.96 -28.64 5.35
C VAL A 67 26.53 -28.12 5.39
N GLY A 68 25.75 -28.62 6.39
CA GLY A 68 24.38 -28.17 6.64
C GLY A 68 24.32 -26.76 7.24
N TYR A 69 23.20 -26.08 7.08
CA TYR A 69 22.97 -24.77 7.69
C TYR A 69 22.63 -24.89 9.17
N PHE A 70 23.36 -24.17 10.01
CA PHE A 70 23.12 -24.01 11.44
C PHE A 70 23.07 -22.54 11.83
N VAL A 71 22.36 -22.21 12.90
CA VAL A 71 22.17 -20.84 13.36
C VAL A 71 23.18 -20.46 14.42
N GLY A 72 23.90 -19.35 14.24
CA GLY A 72 24.82 -18.78 15.22
C GLY A 72 24.11 -18.23 16.47
N GLU A 73 24.78 -18.23 17.62
CA GLU A 73 24.22 -17.71 18.89
C GLU A 73 23.81 -16.25 18.83
N ASP A 74 24.46 -15.45 18.03
CA ASP A 74 24.18 -14.03 17.79
C ASP A 74 22.79 -13.78 17.16
N ARG A 75 22.30 -14.75 16.40
CA ARG A 75 20.99 -14.67 15.70
C ARG A 75 19.81 -15.16 16.53
N ILE A 76 20.03 -15.83 17.65
CA ILE A 76 18.94 -16.39 18.47
C ILE A 76 17.92 -15.35 18.86
N VAL A 77 18.35 -14.17 19.32
CA VAL A 77 17.43 -13.12 19.79
C VAL A 77 16.58 -12.58 18.66
N SER A 78 17.15 -12.37 17.49
CA SER A 78 16.42 -11.88 16.31
C SER A 78 15.40 -12.89 15.80
N LEU A 79 15.74 -14.19 15.88
CA LEU A 79 14.82 -15.26 15.50
C LEU A 79 13.70 -15.44 16.52
N LEU A 80 14.01 -15.45 17.83
CA LEU A 80 13.00 -15.55 18.88
C LEU A 80 11.97 -14.42 18.83
N ASN A 81 12.37 -13.22 18.40
CA ASN A 81 11.47 -12.09 18.25
C ASN A 81 10.42 -12.27 17.14
N LYS A 82 10.62 -13.22 16.22
CA LYS A 82 9.63 -13.56 15.18
C LYS A 82 8.50 -14.45 15.72
N TYR A 83 8.68 -15.07 16.88
CA TYR A 83 7.76 -16.07 17.43
C TYR A 83 7.16 -15.58 18.74
N GLN A 84 5.89 -15.90 18.96
CA GLN A 84 5.22 -15.68 20.23
C GLN A 84 5.14 -17.01 20.99
N PHE A 85 5.69 -17.03 22.22
CA PHE A 85 5.69 -18.21 23.07
C PHE A 85 4.57 -18.08 24.10
N TYR A 86 3.69 -19.07 24.15
CA TYR A 86 2.63 -19.17 25.15
C TYR A 86 3.01 -20.22 26.20
N ALA A 87 3.13 -19.82 27.46
CA ALA A 87 3.35 -20.72 28.58
C ALA A 87 1.98 -21.06 29.23
N TYR A 88 1.59 -22.32 29.24
CA TYR A 88 0.39 -22.77 29.94
C TYR A 88 0.76 -23.19 31.36
N TYR A 89 0.04 -22.67 32.35
CA TYR A 89 0.29 -22.93 33.79
C TYR A 89 -0.18 -24.30 34.26
N SER A 90 -1.08 -24.93 33.54
CA SER A 90 -1.55 -26.32 33.79
C SER A 90 -2.09 -26.86 32.46
N GLU A 91 -1.96 -28.15 32.25
CA GLU A 91 -2.51 -28.87 31.12
C GLU A 91 -3.86 -29.55 31.46
N PRO A 92 -4.97 -28.84 31.53
CA PRO A 92 -6.20 -29.47 31.17
C PRO A 92 -6.30 -29.39 29.64
N VAL A 93 -6.03 -30.49 28.97
CA VAL A 93 -6.07 -30.64 27.50
C VAL A 93 -7.38 -30.06 26.94
N GLU A 94 -8.48 -30.24 27.64
CA GLU A 94 -9.81 -29.72 27.28
C GLU A 94 -9.86 -28.19 27.19
N ILE A 95 -9.26 -27.43 28.12
CA ILE A 95 -9.26 -25.97 28.10
C ILE A 95 -8.34 -25.46 26.97
N THR A 96 -7.23 -26.12 26.76
CA THR A 96 -6.28 -25.76 25.71
C THR A 96 -6.87 -25.97 24.33
N ASP A 97 -7.58 -27.07 24.12
CA ASP A 97 -8.21 -27.40 22.85
C ASP A 97 -9.44 -26.52 22.59
N ALA A 98 -10.27 -26.24 23.60
CA ALA A 98 -11.37 -25.27 23.49
C ALA A 98 -10.83 -23.85 23.16
N ALA A 99 -9.73 -23.42 23.77
CA ALA A 99 -9.09 -22.15 23.46
C ALA A 99 -8.54 -22.09 22.01
N LYS A 100 -7.91 -23.16 21.53
CA LYS A 100 -7.43 -23.28 20.15
C LYS A 100 -8.59 -23.23 19.15
N GLU A 101 -9.68 -23.93 19.41
CA GLU A 101 -10.87 -23.92 18.57
C GLU A 101 -11.50 -22.52 18.53
N THR A 102 -11.63 -21.88 19.68
CA THR A 102 -12.12 -20.50 19.78
C THR A 102 -11.24 -19.53 19.00
N LEU A 103 -9.91 -19.62 19.12
CA LEU A 103 -8.97 -18.80 18.34
C LEU A 103 -9.11 -19.04 16.84
N LYS A 104 -9.31 -20.29 16.41
CA LYS A 104 -9.53 -20.62 15.00
C LYS A 104 -10.81 -19.98 14.46
N ILE A 105 -11.89 -19.99 15.23
CA ILE A 105 -13.17 -19.35 14.89
C ILE A 105 -13.00 -17.83 14.81
N ILE A 106 -12.32 -17.23 15.80
CA ILE A 106 -12.06 -15.79 15.85
C ILE A 106 -11.21 -15.38 14.63
N ASN A 107 -10.09 -16.07 14.37
CA ASN A 107 -9.21 -15.77 13.25
C ASN A 107 -9.93 -15.88 11.91
N ARG A 108 -10.79 -16.88 11.74
CA ARG A 108 -11.62 -17.00 10.53
C ARG A 108 -12.58 -15.82 10.39
N LYS A 109 -13.22 -15.42 11.49
CA LYS A 109 -14.16 -14.30 11.51
C LYS A 109 -13.44 -12.97 11.18
N VAL A 110 -12.25 -12.76 11.77
CA VAL A 110 -11.41 -11.59 11.50
C VAL A 110 -10.95 -11.58 10.04
N SER A 111 -10.49 -12.69 9.48
CA SER A 111 -10.07 -12.77 8.08
C SER A 111 -11.20 -12.47 7.10
N ILE A 112 -12.42 -12.95 7.37
CA ILE A 112 -13.59 -12.62 6.56
C ILE A 112 -13.93 -11.14 6.66
N SER A 113 -13.90 -10.57 7.87
CA SER A 113 -14.15 -9.14 8.08
C SER A 113 -13.11 -8.26 7.37
N GLN A 114 -11.82 -8.63 7.44
CA GLN A 114 -10.74 -7.93 6.72
C GLN A 114 -10.92 -7.99 5.20
N PHE A 115 -11.40 -9.13 4.67
CA PHE A 115 -11.70 -9.23 3.24
C PHE A 115 -12.79 -8.24 2.83
N PHE A 116 -13.87 -8.12 3.62
CA PHE A 116 -14.93 -7.15 3.33
C PHE A 116 -14.44 -5.70 3.49
N ASP A 117 -13.61 -5.40 4.46
CA ASP A 117 -13.02 -4.08 4.65
C ASP A 117 -12.18 -3.67 3.43
N LEU A 118 -11.27 -4.54 2.98
CA LEU A 118 -10.48 -4.33 1.77
C LEU A 118 -11.34 -4.22 0.50
N PHE A 119 -12.41 -4.99 0.40
CA PHE A 119 -13.34 -4.93 -0.73
C PHE A 119 -14.05 -3.57 -0.77
N LEU A 120 -14.52 -3.06 0.37
CA LEU A 120 -15.17 -1.76 0.47
C LEU A 120 -14.19 -0.60 0.18
N ASP A 121 -12.96 -0.72 0.65
CA ASP A 121 -11.87 0.21 0.30
C ASP A 121 -11.60 0.21 -1.21
N GLY A 122 -11.53 -0.97 -1.80
CA GLY A 122 -11.38 -1.13 -3.24
C GLY A 122 -12.53 -0.52 -4.03
N MET A 123 -13.77 -0.69 -3.60
CA MET A 123 -14.94 -0.07 -4.22
C MET A 123 -14.90 1.45 -4.15
N SER A 124 -14.48 2.00 -3.01
CA SER A 124 -14.32 3.44 -2.85
C SER A 124 -13.28 4.01 -3.82
N LEU A 125 -12.13 3.37 -3.90
CA LEU A 125 -11.06 3.77 -4.83
C LEU A 125 -11.51 3.63 -6.29
N ALA A 126 -12.21 2.54 -6.62
CA ALA A 126 -12.80 2.32 -7.95
C ALA A 126 -13.78 3.43 -8.33
N SER A 127 -14.56 3.95 -7.38
CA SER A 127 -15.50 5.05 -7.62
C SER A 127 -14.79 6.35 -8.05
N ILE A 128 -13.64 6.65 -7.44
CA ILE A 128 -12.82 7.82 -7.83
C ILE A 128 -12.27 7.65 -9.26
N TYR A 129 -11.69 6.49 -9.56
CA TYR A 129 -11.17 6.21 -10.90
C TYR A 129 -12.29 6.16 -11.94
N PHE A 130 -13.46 5.68 -11.57
CA PHE A 130 -14.63 5.64 -12.43
C PHE A 130 -15.10 7.05 -12.81
N LEU A 131 -15.17 7.99 -11.85
CA LEU A 131 -15.48 9.40 -12.15
C LEU A 131 -14.46 10.02 -13.09
N ALA A 132 -13.17 9.78 -12.86
CA ALA A 132 -12.11 10.27 -13.74
C ALA A 132 -12.20 9.65 -15.15
N ALA A 133 -12.48 8.35 -15.24
CA ALA A 133 -12.64 7.64 -16.52
C ALA A 133 -13.86 8.13 -17.31
N ILE A 134 -15.00 8.38 -16.64
CA ILE A 134 -16.19 8.98 -17.27
C ILE A 134 -15.84 10.35 -17.87
N GLY A 135 -15.18 11.22 -17.10
CA GLY A 135 -14.76 12.52 -17.60
C GLY A 135 -13.89 12.41 -18.86
N LEU A 136 -12.94 11.49 -18.86
CA LEU A 136 -12.10 11.21 -20.03
C LEU A 136 -12.90 10.63 -21.20
N ALA A 137 -13.83 9.71 -20.94
CA ALA A 137 -14.68 9.11 -21.96
C ALA A 137 -15.58 10.13 -22.64
N ILE A 138 -16.14 11.10 -21.89
CA ILE A 138 -16.95 12.19 -22.45
C ILE A 138 -16.08 13.08 -23.35
N THR A 139 -14.93 13.52 -22.89
CA THR A 139 -14.04 14.39 -23.66
C THR A 139 -13.57 13.70 -24.93
N PHE A 140 -13.22 12.43 -24.88
CA PHE A 140 -12.83 11.65 -26.04
C PHE A 140 -14.01 11.36 -26.99
N GLY A 141 -15.18 11.01 -26.43
CA GLY A 141 -16.38 10.68 -27.21
C GLY A 141 -16.93 11.89 -27.96
N VAL A 142 -16.98 13.06 -27.34
CA VAL A 142 -17.53 14.30 -27.93
C VAL A 142 -16.50 14.98 -28.83
N MET A 143 -15.28 15.17 -28.36
CA MET A 143 -14.26 15.92 -29.09
C MET A 143 -13.38 15.07 -30.01
N ARG A 144 -13.39 13.75 -29.88
CA ARG A 144 -12.57 12.79 -30.61
C ARG A 144 -11.07 13.11 -30.54
N VAL A 145 -10.66 13.78 -29.47
CA VAL A 145 -9.30 14.22 -29.22
C VAL A 145 -8.84 13.73 -27.84
N ILE A 146 -7.65 13.17 -27.77
CA ILE A 146 -7.05 12.77 -26.50
C ILE A 146 -6.48 14.01 -25.83
N ASN A 147 -7.07 14.39 -24.68
CA ASN A 147 -6.57 15.49 -23.87
C ASN A 147 -5.66 14.97 -22.76
N MET A 148 -4.35 15.12 -22.94
CA MET A 148 -3.36 14.72 -21.93
C MET A 148 -3.38 15.60 -20.68
N ALA A 149 -3.97 16.80 -20.74
CA ALA A 149 -4.13 17.70 -19.60
C ALA A 149 -5.35 17.37 -18.72
N HIS A 150 -6.04 16.24 -18.93
CA HIS A 150 -7.24 15.88 -18.17
C HIS A 150 -6.95 15.77 -16.66
N GLY A 151 -5.84 15.16 -16.27
CA GLY A 151 -5.40 15.07 -14.87
C GLY A 151 -5.21 16.44 -14.21
N GLU A 152 -4.77 17.44 -14.97
CA GLU A 152 -4.52 18.80 -14.48
C GLU A 152 -5.83 19.54 -14.16
N PHE A 153 -6.93 19.22 -14.84
CA PHE A 153 -8.24 19.76 -14.50
C PHE A 153 -8.74 19.18 -13.17
N ILE A 154 -8.48 17.89 -12.89
CA ILE A 154 -8.78 17.29 -11.58
C ILE A 154 -7.95 18.00 -10.49
N MET A 155 -6.66 18.21 -10.74
CA MET A 155 -5.78 18.95 -9.86
C MET A 155 -6.28 20.38 -9.63
N MET A 156 -6.68 21.11 -10.66
CA MET A 156 -7.23 22.47 -10.53
C MET A 156 -8.51 22.50 -9.67
N GLY A 157 -9.38 21.50 -9.83
CA GLY A 157 -10.55 21.35 -8.97
C GLY A 157 -10.19 21.18 -7.50
N ALA A 158 -9.21 20.32 -7.21
CA ALA A 158 -8.71 20.09 -5.85
C ALA A 158 -8.09 21.36 -5.23
N TYR A 159 -7.25 22.08 -5.99
CA TYR A 159 -6.67 23.35 -5.52
C TYR A 159 -7.69 24.46 -5.35
N THR A 160 -8.77 24.48 -6.17
CA THR A 160 -9.88 25.41 -5.95
C THR A 160 -10.55 25.14 -4.60
N GLY A 161 -10.78 23.87 -4.27
CA GLY A 161 -11.29 23.48 -2.94
C GLY A 161 -10.36 23.93 -1.81
N TYR A 162 -9.05 23.76 -1.97
CA TYR A 162 -8.06 24.23 -1.01
C TYR A 162 -8.10 25.76 -0.81
N ILE A 163 -8.19 26.55 -1.90
CA ILE A 163 -8.28 28.02 -1.81
C ILE A 163 -9.57 28.42 -1.10
N VAL A 164 -10.70 27.77 -1.40
CA VAL A 164 -11.97 28.06 -0.72
C VAL A 164 -11.87 27.81 0.79
N GLN A 165 -11.18 26.74 1.21
CA GLN A 165 -10.96 26.47 2.63
C GLN A 165 -10.05 27.52 3.31
N LEU A 166 -9.08 28.09 2.60
CA LEU A 166 -8.27 29.17 3.14
C LEU A 166 -9.07 30.46 3.39
N ILE A 167 -10.11 30.71 2.59
CA ILE A 167 -10.93 31.92 2.68
C ILE A 167 -12.09 31.72 3.67
N ILE A 168 -12.67 30.53 3.70
CA ILE A 168 -13.86 30.21 4.49
C ILE A 168 -13.50 29.27 5.62
N PRO A 169 -13.42 29.72 6.90
CA PRO A 169 -13.01 28.89 8.03
C PRO A 169 -13.99 27.76 8.38
N ASN A 170 -15.27 27.90 7.98
CA ASN A 170 -16.27 26.86 8.21
C ASN A 170 -16.14 25.75 7.16
N TYR A 171 -15.64 24.58 7.58
CA TYR A 171 -15.37 23.45 6.69
C TYR A 171 -16.62 22.93 5.96
N THR A 172 -17.79 22.94 6.57
CA THR A 172 -19.03 22.53 5.92
C THR A 172 -19.41 23.50 4.79
N LEU A 173 -19.35 24.79 5.06
CA LEU A 173 -19.66 25.82 4.09
C LEU A 173 -18.61 25.87 2.97
N SER A 174 -17.34 25.65 3.32
CA SER A 174 -16.25 25.62 2.34
C SER A 174 -16.39 24.46 1.35
N ILE A 175 -16.80 23.26 1.78
CA ILE A 175 -17.02 22.12 0.88
C ILE A 175 -18.23 22.37 -0.04
N ILE A 176 -19.33 22.87 0.51
CA ILE A 176 -20.55 23.17 -0.27
C ILE A 176 -20.24 24.20 -1.37
N LEU A 177 -19.44 25.21 -1.08
CA LEU A 177 -19.06 26.23 -2.04
C LEU A 177 -17.91 25.79 -2.95
N ALA A 178 -17.02 24.92 -2.47
CA ALA A 178 -15.90 24.41 -3.25
C ALA A 178 -16.35 23.62 -4.48
N ILE A 179 -17.43 22.82 -4.38
CA ILE A 179 -17.93 22.00 -5.49
C ILE A 179 -18.33 22.87 -6.68
N PRO A 180 -19.27 23.86 -6.57
CA PRO A 180 -19.63 24.69 -7.69
C PRO A 180 -18.49 25.60 -8.17
N LEU A 181 -17.66 26.11 -7.27
CA LEU A 181 -16.52 26.94 -7.66
C LEU A 181 -15.43 26.14 -8.40
N ALA A 182 -15.15 24.91 -7.96
CA ALA A 182 -14.25 23.99 -8.68
C ALA A 182 -14.79 23.67 -10.07
N PHE A 183 -16.10 23.43 -10.19
CA PHE A 183 -16.75 23.22 -11.48
C PHE A 183 -16.58 24.45 -12.40
N VAL A 184 -16.85 25.65 -11.92
CA VAL A 184 -16.70 26.89 -12.71
C VAL A 184 -15.22 27.10 -13.09
N ALA A 185 -14.30 26.93 -12.18
CA ALA A 185 -12.88 27.13 -12.45
C ALA A 185 -12.35 26.14 -13.51
N THR A 186 -12.67 24.86 -13.37
CA THR A 186 -12.26 23.82 -14.34
C THR A 186 -12.98 23.98 -15.68
N PHE A 187 -14.24 24.37 -15.67
CA PHE A 187 -15.01 24.67 -16.91
C PHE A 187 -14.38 25.83 -17.68
N LEU A 188 -14.09 26.95 -17.01
CA LEU A 188 -13.44 28.10 -17.65
C LEU A 188 -12.07 27.72 -18.21
N ALA A 189 -11.25 26.98 -17.45
CA ALA A 189 -9.97 26.49 -17.93
C ALA A 189 -10.12 25.57 -19.15
N GLY A 190 -11.12 24.68 -19.14
CA GLY A 190 -11.44 23.82 -20.27
C GLY A 190 -11.86 24.60 -21.52
N VAL A 191 -12.71 25.63 -21.36
CA VAL A 191 -13.11 26.52 -22.47
C VAL A 191 -11.91 27.29 -23.02
N ILE A 192 -11.02 27.79 -22.16
CA ILE A 192 -9.80 28.48 -22.58
C ILE A 192 -8.92 27.53 -23.38
N LEU A 193 -8.68 26.32 -22.88
CA LEU A 193 -7.87 25.31 -23.56
C LEU A 193 -8.48 24.91 -24.91
N GLU A 194 -9.78 24.68 -24.95
CA GLU A 194 -10.49 24.35 -26.18
C GLU A 194 -10.31 25.46 -27.22
N ARG A 195 -10.63 26.70 -26.87
CA ARG A 195 -10.62 27.82 -27.82
C ARG A 195 -9.22 28.19 -28.31
N LEU A 196 -8.24 28.18 -27.42
CA LEU A 196 -6.88 28.63 -27.74
C LEU A 196 -6.05 27.58 -28.47
N VAL A 197 -6.24 26.30 -28.11
CA VAL A 197 -5.36 25.21 -28.54
C VAL A 197 -6.12 24.15 -29.33
N ILE A 198 -7.08 23.46 -28.71
CA ILE A 198 -7.69 22.26 -29.29
C ILE A 198 -8.43 22.62 -30.61
N ARG A 199 -9.20 23.69 -30.62
CA ARG A 199 -9.99 24.13 -31.77
C ARG A 199 -9.14 24.36 -33.02
N LYS A 200 -7.91 24.85 -32.85
CA LYS A 200 -6.98 25.09 -33.97
C LYS A 200 -6.35 23.81 -34.49
N LEU A 201 -6.29 22.76 -33.67
CA LEU A 201 -5.62 21.50 -33.95
C LEU A 201 -6.61 20.34 -34.20
N TYR A 202 -7.91 20.59 -34.29
CA TYR A 202 -8.96 19.56 -34.37
C TYR A 202 -8.75 18.53 -35.49
N ARG A 203 -8.13 18.94 -36.60
CA ARG A 203 -7.84 18.05 -37.75
C ARG A 203 -6.51 17.30 -37.64
N ARG A 204 -5.77 17.51 -36.53
CA ARG A 204 -4.42 16.97 -36.33
C ARG A 204 -4.27 16.34 -34.94
N PRO A 205 -4.77 15.12 -34.75
CA PRO A 205 -4.89 14.52 -33.43
C PRO A 205 -3.54 14.32 -32.72
N LEU A 206 -2.47 14.00 -33.45
CA LEU A 206 -1.12 13.86 -32.88
C LEU A 206 -0.56 15.19 -32.38
N GLU A 207 -0.77 16.29 -33.14
CA GLU A 207 -0.33 17.61 -32.71
C GLU A 207 -1.12 18.09 -31.48
N THR A 208 -2.42 17.77 -31.43
CA THR A 208 -3.27 18.10 -30.24
C THR A 208 -2.79 17.33 -28.99
N LEU A 209 -2.46 16.06 -29.15
CA LEU A 209 -1.91 15.24 -28.05
C LEU A 209 -0.60 15.84 -27.52
N LEU A 210 0.32 16.22 -28.41
CA LEU A 210 1.59 16.83 -28.04
C LEU A 210 1.42 18.21 -27.38
N ALA A 211 0.50 19.04 -27.91
CA ALA A 211 0.21 20.37 -27.37
C ALA A 211 -0.43 20.26 -25.97
N THR A 212 -1.39 19.35 -25.77
CA THR A 212 -2.01 19.14 -24.46
C THR A 212 -1.04 18.56 -23.45
N PHE A 213 -0.10 17.72 -23.87
CA PHE A 213 1.00 17.23 -23.01
C PHE A 213 1.91 18.37 -22.55
N GLY A 214 2.30 19.26 -23.46
CA GLY A 214 3.08 20.46 -23.11
C GLY A 214 2.34 21.37 -22.10
N ILE A 215 1.02 21.54 -22.30
CA ILE A 215 0.17 22.31 -21.37
C ILE A 215 0.06 21.61 -20.01
N SER A 216 -0.05 20.27 -19.98
CA SER A 216 -0.05 19.50 -18.74
C SER A 216 1.20 19.82 -17.92
N ILE A 217 2.39 19.73 -18.52
CA ILE A 217 3.65 20.06 -17.85
C ILE A 217 3.66 21.53 -17.37
N ALA A 218 3.20 22.47 -18.20
CA ALA A 218 3.17 23.88 -17.84
C ALA A 218 2.23 24.15 -16.64
N LEU A 219 1.05 23.52 -16.60
CA LEU A 219 0.10 23.63 -15.50
C LEU A 219 0.66 23.03 -14.21
N GLN A 220 1.33 21.88 -14.29
CA GLN A 220 2.01 21.27 -13.14
C GLN A 220 3.07 22.19 -12.56
N GLN A 221 3.92 22.79 -13.40
CA GLN A 221 4.95 23.70 -12.95
C GLN A 221 4.36 25.00 -12.38
N LEU A 222 3.30 25.51 -13.00
CA LEU A 222 2.58 26.69 -12.50
C LEU A 222 2.02 26.43 -11.09
N THR A 223 1.37 25.27 -10.91
CA THR A 223 0.80 24.87 -9.61
C THR A 223 1.89 24.72 -8.56
N LYS A 224 3.02 24.07 -8.90
CA LYS A 224 4.16 23.93 -8.00
C LYS A 224 4.76 25.29 -7.61
N ASN A 225 4.80 26.24 -8.53
CA ASN A 225 5.32 27.57 -8.23
C ASN A 225 4.40 28.39 -7.33
N ILE A 226 3.07 28.21 -7.46
CA ILE A 226 2.08 28.97 -6.66
C ILE A 226 1.90 28.32 -5.27
N PHE A 227 1.74 27.01 -5.22
CA PHE A 227 1.36 26.29 -3.98
C PHE A 227 2.53 25.55 -3.33
N GLY A 228 3.68 25.47 -4.00
CA GLY A 228 4.84 24.69 -3.56
C GLY A 228 4.75 23.22 -3.96
N THR A 229 5.78 22.45 -3.60
CA THR A 229 5.91 21.02 -3.92
C THR A 229 5.30 20.11 -2.86
N GLN A 230 4.90 20.66 -1.72
CA GLN A 230 4.31 19.91 -0.62
C GLN A 230 2.81 19.65 -0.88
N ALA A 231 2.36 18.45 -0.52
CA ALA A 231 0.94 18.14 -0.57
C ALA A 231 0.14 19.09 0.36
N ARG A 232 -0.93 19.64 -0.16
CA ARG A 232 -1.84 20.53 0.60
C ARG A 232 -3.07 19.73 1.01
N PRO A 233 -3.23 19.36 2.29
CA PRO A 233 -4.37 18.59 2.73
C PRO A 233 -5.64 19.46 2.69
N LEU A 234 -6.76 18.83 2.29
CA LEU A 234 -8.10 19.34 2.49
C LEU A 234 -8.64 18.76 3.81
N THR A 235 -9.14 19.61 4.68
CA THR A 235 -9.73 19.18 5.95
C THR A 235 -11.20 18.88 5.75
N SER A 236 -11.64 17.69 6.17
CA SER A 236 -13.06 17.32 6.15
C SER A 236 -13.82 17.94 7.33
N PRO A 237 -15.12 18.28 7.17
CA PRO A 237 -15.97 18.66 8.30
C PRO A 237 -16.16 17.46 9.25
N GLU A 238 -16.42 17.73 10.53
CA GLU A 238 -16.59 16.70 11.56
C GLU A 238 -17.66 15.65 11.22
N TRP A 239 -18.75 16.05 10.55
CA TRP A 239 -19.80 15.11 10.14
C TRP A 239 -19.37 14.15 9.01
N LEU A 240 -18.32 14.48 8.27
CA LEU A 240 -17.77 13.67 7.18
C LEU A 240 -16.51 12.92 7.61
N ASP A 241 -15.88 13.33 8.70
CA ASP A 241 -14.63 12.76 9.22
C ASP A 241 -14.84 11.48 10.05
N GLY A 242 -16.10 11.13 10.35
CA GLY A 242 -16.45 9.91 11.04
C GLY A 242 -16.37 8.67 10.13
N ALA A 243 -16.51 7.50 10.76
CA ALA A 243 -16.62 6.22 10.07
C ALA A 243 -17.92 5.51 10.49
N LEU A 244 -18.53 4.82 9.53
CA LEU A 244 -19.59 3.86 9.79
C LEU A 244 -18.93 2.57 10.30
N ILE A 245 -19.03 2.33 11.60
CA ILE A 245 -18.48 1.14 12.24
C ILE A 245 -19.53 0.03 12.16
N ILE A 246 -19.28 -0.98 11.34
CA ILE A 246 -20.16 -2.15 11.20
C ILE A 246 -19.81 -3.18 12.28
N ASN A 247 -18.52 -3.39 12.53
CA ASN A 247 -18.01 -4.19 13.64
C ASN A 247 -16.59 -3.72 14.01
N GLU A 248 -15.92 -4.37 14.99
CA GLU A 248 -14.58 -3.98 15.48
C GLU A 248 -13.47 -4.02 14.40
N VAL A 249 -13.71 -4.65 13.27
CA VAL A 249 -12.74 -4.82 12.17
C VAL A 249 -13.14 -4.03 10.94
N ILE A 250 -14.45 -3.89 10.65
CA ILE A 250 -14.96 -3.22 9.45
C ILE A 250 -15.40 -1.80 9.81
N SER A 251 -14.70 -0.82 9.25
CA SER A 251 -15.04 0.60 9.38
C SER A 251 -14.93 1.30 8.03
N ILE A 252 -15.99 1.96 7.60
CA ILE A 252 -16.05 2.69 6.33
C ILE A 252 -16.13 4.19 6.64
N SER A 253 -15.16 4.97 6.15
CA SER A 253 -15.20 6.42 6.29
C SER A 253 -16.41 7.01 5.53
N TRP A 254 -17.13 7.95 6.15
CA TRP A 254 -18.27 8.65 5.55
C TRP A 254 -17.90 9.34 4.24
N ILE A 255 -16.68 9.83 4.12
CA ILE A 255 -16.17 10.46 2.89
C ILE A 255 -16.18 9.47 1.71
N ARG A 256 -15.85 8.20 1.97
CA ARG A 256 -15.83 7.15 0.93
C ARG A 256 -17.24 6.79 0.49
N VAL A 257 -18.17 6.72 1.44
CA VAL A 257 -19.58 6.49 1.16
C VAL A 257 -20.16 7.64 0.31
N ALA A 258 -19.84 8.89 0.68
CA ALA A 258 -20.27 10.07 -0.08
C ALA A 258 -19.72 10.06 -1.53
N ILE A 259 -18.43 9.72 -1.72
CA ILE A 259 -17.82 9.62 -3.05
C ILE A 259 -18.51 8.54 -3.90
N PHE A 260 -18.81 7.38 -3.30
CA PHE A 260 -19.51 6.30 -4.00
C PHE A 260 -20.89 6.73 -4.49
N PHE A 261 -21.72 7.34 -3.64
CA PHE A 261 -23.02 7.84 -4.03
C PHE A 261 -22.94 8.99 -5.05
N LEU A 262 -21.95 9.85 -4.91
CA LEU A 262 -21.70 10.93 -5.86
C LEU A 262 -21.34 10.36 -7.25
N SER A 263 -20.55 9.29 -7.31
CA SER A 263 -20.18 8.64 -8.57
C SER A 263 -21.40 8.03 -9.27
N ILE A 264 -22.30 7.42 -8.52
CA ILE A 264 -23.58 6.89 -9.05
C ILE A 264 -24.47 8.03 -9.56
N LEU A 265 -24.57 9.11 -8.78
CA LEU A 265 -25.36 10.28 -9.20
C LEU A 265 -24.86 10.84 -10.54
N PHE A 266 -23.54 11.03 -10.67
CA PHE A 266 -22.95 11.50 -11.93
C PHE A 266 -23.19 10.53 -13.09
N LEU A 267 -23.12 9.22 -12.85
CA LEU A 267 -23.44 8.22 -13.87
C LEU A 267 -24.89 8.34 -14.35
N ILE A 268 -25.84 8.49 -13.42
CA ILE A 268 -27.27 8.65 -13.75
C ILE A 268 -27.49 9.91 -14.56
N VAL A 269 -26.92 11.04 -14.14
CA VAL A 269 -26.99 12.32 -14.88
C VAL A 269 -26.42 12.18 -16.28
N LEU A 270 -25.29 11.48 -16.42
CA LEU A 270 -24.66 11.26 -17.71
C LEU A 270 -25.51 10.39 -18.64
N ILE A 271 -26.09 9.31 -18.14
CA ILE A 271 -27.01 8.45 -18.92
C ILE A 271 -28.22 9.27 -19.39
N TYR A 272 -28.81 10.06 -18.50
CA TYR A 272 -29.94 10.92 -18.84
C TYR A 272 -29.60 11.91 -19.94
N LEU A 273 -28.50 12.65 -19.83
CA LEU A 273 -28.03 13.59 -20.84
C LEU A 273 -27.67 12.92 -22.17
N SER A 274 -27.17 11.68 -22.14
CA SER A 274 -26.81 10.90 -23.32
C SER A 274 -28.10 10.45 -24.07
N GLN A 275 -29.19 10.12 -23.38
CA GLN A 275 -30.45 9.70 -23.97
C GLN A 275 -31.13 10.87 -24.68
N ASP A 276 -31.15 12.06 -24.08
CA ASP A 276 -31.74 13.26 -24.70
C ASP A 276 -31.01 13.65 -26.00
N HIS A 277 -29.74 13.29 -26.17
CA HIS A 277 -28.99 13.53 -27.41
C HIS A 277 -29.22 12.49 -28.51
N LEU A 278 -29.72 11.30 -28.17
CA LEU A 278 -30.02 10.25 -29.16
C LEU A 278 -31.44 10.35 -29.74
N GLU A 279 -32.30 11.12 -29.09
CA GLU A 279 -33.68 11.38 -29.56
C GLU A 279 -33.81 12.67 -30.43
N GLN A 280 -32.73 13.44 -30.58
CA GLN A 280 -32.63 14.60 -31.49
C GLN A 280 -31.79 14.25 -32.74
#